data_2938191630f21b7426b7e052649b1403
#
_entry.id   2938191630f21b7426b7e052649b1403
#
_cell.length_a   1.000
_cell.length_b   1.000
_cell.length_c   1.000
_cell.angle_alpha   90.00
_cell.angle_beta   90.00
_cell.angle_gamma   90.00
#
_symmetry.space_group_name_H-M   'P 1'
#
loop_
_entity.id
_entity.type
_entity.pdbx_description
1 polymer ?
#
loop_
_entity_poly.entity_id
_entity_poly.type
_entity_poly.pdbx_seq_one_letter_code
_entity_poly.pdbx_strand_id
1 'polypeptide(L)'
;SQLYRIILGCIFSLLFIVIPAKAQKEAEVYNVDSSLYAYYQRCQENLLEPVVLSMSDTLFHMAAEQNDQRMQAVALSTRLDYYYYQGNNEDSVVFHTSKVKQFAKETLQPKYYYFAWANRLILYYLKTGRSNIALYEAEKMLKEAQEEDNKTGLLYCYNIMSQIYTIKNFDVMASEWRQKEIELTE
;
A
#
# COMPACT_ATOMS: atom_id res chain seq x y z
N SER A 1 9.21 -18.44 10.95
CA SER A 1 8.60 -19.77 10.94
C SER A 1 7.73 -19.95 9.69
N GLN A 2 7.53 -21.18 9.25
CA GLN A 2 6.70 -21.50 8.07
C GLN A 2 5.28 -20.92 8.14
N LEU A 3 4.72 -20.81 9.34
CA LEU A 3 3.40 -20.23 9.59
C LEU A 3 3.34 -18.73 9.24
N TYR A 4 4.42 -17.99 9.49
CA TYR A 4 4.53 -16.57 9.19
C TYR A 4 4.60 -16.31 7.66
N ARG A 5 5.27 -17.21 6.92
CA ARG A 5 5.34 -17.18 5.45
C ARG A 5 3.98 -17.47 4.79
N ILE A 6 3.20 -18.37 5.38
CA ILE A 6 1.84 -18.70 4.90
C ILE A 6 0.89 -17.51 5.15
N ILE A 7 0.97 -16.87 6.32
CA ILE A 7 0.16 -15.68 6.65
C ILE A 7 0.54 -14.49 5.76
N LEU A 8 1.83 -14.29 5.48
CA LEU A 8 2.30 -13.24 4.58
C LEU A 8 1.82 -13.45 3.14
N GLY A 9 1.84 -14.69 2.65
CA GLY A 9 1.33 -15.05 1.32
C GLY A 9 -0.18 -14.83 1.20
N CYS A 10 -0.95 -15.11 2.25
CA CYS A 10 -2.40 -14.90 2.28
C CYS A 10 -2.78 -13.41 2.36
N ILE A 11 -1.98 -12.57 3.02
CA ILE A 11 -2.23 -11.11 3.08
C ILE A 11 -1.97 -10.45 1.73
N PHE A 12 -1.00 -10.97 0.95
CA PHE A 12 -0.70 -10.44 -0.39
C PHE A 12 -1.70 -10.88 -1.46
N SER A 13 -2.27 -12.08 -1.35
CA SER A 13 -3.33 -12.54 -2.26
C SER A 13 -4.65 -11.77 -2.07
N LEU A 14 -4.88 -11.17 -0.89
CA LEU A 14 -6.03 -10.30 -0.62
C LEU A 14 -5.94 -8.89 -1.26
N LEU A 15 -4.75 -8.47 -1.72
CA LEU A 15 -4.59 -7.20 -2.46
C LEU A 15 -5.10 -7.28 -3.91
N PHE A 16 -5.37 -8.48 -4.42
CA PHE A 16 -5.95 -8.69 -5.75
C PHE A 16 -7.46 -8.96 -5.73
N ILE A 17 -8.09 -9.08 -4.57
CA ILE A 17 -9.49 -9.44 -4.47
C ILE A 17 -10.22 -8.37 -3.64
N VAL A 18 -10.95 -7.56 -4.27
CA VAL A 18 -12.29 -7.01 -4.15
C VAL A 18 -12.38 -5.74 -4.99
N ILE A 19 -12.53 -5.93 -6.29
CA ILE A 19 -13.21 -4.93 -7.10
C ILE A 19 -14.67 -5.42 -7.13
N PRO A 20 -15.64 -4.64 -6.64
CA PRO A 20 -17.05 -5.03 -6.73
C PRO A 20 -17.43 -5.26 -8.19
N ALA A 21 -18.22 -6.29 -8.46
CA ALA A 21 -18.58 -6.76 -9.80
C ALA A 21 -19.20 -5.69 -10.74
N LYS A 22 -19.63 -4.55 -10.21
CA LYS A 22 -20.11 -3.40 -11.00
C LYS A 22 -19.00 -2.48 -11.54
N ALA A 23 -17.81 -2.50 -10.94
CA ALA A 23 -16.64 -1.76 -11.44
C ALA A 23 -15.89 -2.54 -12.54
N GLN A 24 -16.28 -3.78 -12.83
CA GLN A 24 -15.65 -4.63 -13.83
C GLN A 24 -15.92 -4.24 -15.29
N LYS A 25 -16.67 -3.16 -15.56
CA LYS A 25 -17.11 -2.91 -16.93
C LYS A 25 -16.09 -2.21 -17.82
N GLU A 26 -14.95 -1.72 -17.29
CA GLU A 26 -13.90 -1.07 -18.10
C GLU A 26 -12.48 -1.13 -17.49
N ALA A 27 -12.20 -2.03 -16.56
CA ALA A 27 -10.80 -2.27 -16.22
C ALA A 27 -10.17 -3.01 -17.41
N GLU A 28 -9.35 -2.32 -18.21
CA GLU A 28 -8.39 -2.99 -19.08
C GLU A 28 -7.74 -4.10 -18.27
N VAL A 29 -7.86 -5.34 -18.74
CA VAL A 29 -7.23 -6.48 -18.09
C VAL A 29 -5.72 -6.23 -18.14
N TYR A 30 -5.17 -5.72 -17.03
CA TYR A 30 -3.73 -5.49 -16.91
C TYR A 30 -3.04 -6.84 -16.94
N ASN A 31 -2.36 -7.09 -18.04
CA ASN A 31 -1.61 -8.32 -18.28
C ASN A 31 -0.14 -8.04 -17.99
N VAL A 32 0.33 -8.49 -16.81
CA VAL A 32 1.75 -8.42 -16.46
C VAL A 32 2.56 -9.36 -17.32
N ASP A 33 3.68 -8.89 -17.86
CA ASP A 33 4.64 -9.77 -18.53
C ASP A 33 5.09 -10.91 -17.60
N SER A 34 5.15 -12.11 -18.12
CA SER A 34 5.44 -13.32 -17.33
C SER A 34 6.81 -13.29 -16.66
N SER A 35 7.80 -12.67 -17.29
CA SER A 35 9.15 -12.52 -16.73
C SER A 35 9.20 -11.53 -15.58
N LEU A 36 8.47 -10.41 -15.68
CA LEU A 36 8.31 -9.43 -14.60
C LEU A 36 7.58 -10.06 -13.41
N TYR A 37 6.50 -10.78 -13.66
CA TYR A 37 5.76 -11.45 -12.61
C TYR A 37 6.57 -12.52 -11.88
N ALA A 38 7.30 -13.36 -12.62
CA ALA A 38 8.18 -14.36 -12.04
C ALA A 38 9.30 -13.72 -11.20
N TYR A 39 9.86 -12.61 -11.66
CA TYR A 39 10.89 -11.91 -10.89
C TYR A 39 10.29 -11.25 -9.62
N TYR A 40 9.11 -10.66 -9.72
CA TYR A 40 8.36 -10.15 -8.58
C TYR A 40 8.11 -11.24 -7.53
N GLN A 41 7.66 -12.43 -7.94
CA GLN A 41 7.46 -13.55 -7.00
C GLN A 41 8.75 -13.89 -6.25
N ARG A 42 9.90 -13.93 -6.94
CA ARG A 42 11.20 -14.13 -6.30
C ARG A 42 11.55 -13.02 -5.30
N CYS A 43 11.20 -11.76 -5.60
CA CYS A 43 11.32 -10.67 -4.63
C CYS A 43 10.48 -10.95 -3.37
N GLN A 44 9.24 -11.41 -3.54
CA GLN A 44 8.36 -11.72 -2.41
C GLN A 44 8.87 -12.88 -1.55
N GLU A 45 9.46 -13.90 -2.16
CA GLU A 45 10.11 -15.02 -1.44
C GLU A 45 11.29 -14.57 -0.57
N ASN A 46 11.94 -13.47 -0.95
CA ASN A 46 13.10 -12.90 -0.26
C ASN A 46 12.78 -11.58 0.47
N LEU A 47 11.49 -11.26 0.69
CA LEU A 47 11.06 -9.96 1.16
C LEU A 47 11.70 -9.53 2.50
N LEU A 48 12.01 -10.48 3.37
CA LEU A 48 12.61 -10.19 4.68
C LEU A 48 14.15 -10.23 4.66
N GLU A 49 14.76 -10.56 3.55
CA GLU A 49 16.20 -10.68 3.38
C GLU A 49 16.78 -9.41 2.71
N PRO A 50 17.97 -8.93 3.12
CA PRO A 50 18.56 -7.71 2.54
C PRO A 50 18.75 -7.77 1.03
N VAL A 51 18.88 -8.96 0.44
CA VAL A 51 19.03 -9.15 -1.00
C VAL A 51 17.84 -8.60 -1.80
N VAL A 52 16.64 -8.50 -1.18
CA VAL A 52 15.47 -7.94 -1.86
C VAL A 52 15.67 -6.48 -2.27
N LEU A 53 16.54 -5.75 -1.62
CA LEU A 53 16.84 -4.36 -1.98
C LEU A 53 17.46 -4.27 -3.38
N SER A 54 18.45 -5.11 -3.68
CA SER A 54 19.03 -5.18 -5.03
C SER A 54 18.08 -5.82 -6.04
N MET A 55 17.28 -6.80 -5.62
CA MET A 55 16.27 -7.41 -6.46
C MET A 55 15.17 -6.41 -6.85
N SER A 56 14.74 -5.56 -5.92
CA SER A 56 13.75 -4.52 -6.22
C SER A 56 14.27 -3.49 -7.23
N ASP A 57 15.55 -3.12 -7.16
CA ASP A 57 16.17 -2.25 -8.15
C ASP A 57 16.19 -2.93 -9.54
N THR A 58 16.54 -4.20 -9.59
CA THR A 58 16.51 -4.99 -10.84
C THR A 58 15.09 -5.06 -11.41
N LEU A 59 14.08 -5.35 -10.58
CA LEU A 59 12.68 -5.37 -11.02
C LEU A 59 12.23 -4.01 -11.57
N PHE A 60 12.62 -2.92 -10.92
CA PHE A 60 12.33 -1.57 -11.40
C PHE A 60 12.89 -1.32 -12.80
N HIS A 61 14.14 -1.69 -13.03
CA HIS A 61 14.79 -1.53 -14.35
C HIS A 61 14.17 -2.43 -15.41
N MET A 62 13.92 -3.70 -15.11
CA MET A 62 13.21 -4.62 -16.03
C MET A 62 11.84 -4.06 -16.43
N ALA A 63 11.09 -3.53 -15.49
CA ALA A 63 9.79 -2.91 -15.74
C ALA A 63 9.91 -1.63 -16.58
N ALA A 64 10.95 -0.81 -16.35
CA ALA A 64 11.22 0.38 -17.14
C ALA A 64 11.53 0.06 -18.60
N GLU A 65 12.32 -1.00 -18.87
CA GLU A 65 12.65 -1.48 -20.22
C GLU A 65 11.40 -1.91 -20.99
N GLN A 66 10.38 -2.38 -20.29
CA GLN A 66 9.10 -2.78 -20.86
C GLN A 66 8.02 -1.66 -20.82
N ASN A 67 8.37 -0.47 -20.36
CA ASN A 67 7.45 0.65 -20.14
C ASN A 67 6.29 0.29 -19.20
N ASP A 68 6.50 -0.61 -18.26
CA ASP A 68 5.50 -1.02 -17.27
C ASP A 68 5.61 -0.18 -15.99
N GLN A 69 4.92 0.95 -15.96
CA GLN A 69 4.91 1.86 -14.82
C GLN A 69 4.25 1.25 -13.57
N ARG A 70 3.31 0.30 -13.72
CA ARG A 70 2.73 -0.40 -12.58
C ARG A 70 3.76 -1.28 -11.89
N MET A 71 4.51 -2.06 -12.65
CA MET A 71 5.55 -2.90 -12.08
C MET A 71 6.73 -2.09 -11.54
N GLN A 72 6.99 -0.90 -12.08
CA GLN A 72 7.93 0.04 -11.46
C GLN A 72 7.44 0.50 -10.07
N ALA A 73 6.15 0.86 -9.95
CA ALA A 73 5.56 1.21 -8.66
C ALA A 73 5.57 0.03 -7.67
N VAL A 74 5.32 -1.19 -8.14
CA VAL A 74 5.44 -2.42 -7.35
C VAL A 74 6.87 -2.64 -6.86
N ALA A 75 7.87 -2.42 -7.69
CA ALA A 75 9.27 -2.55 -7.31
C ALA A 75 9.67 -1.56 -6.21
N LEU A 76 9.26 -0.29 -6.33
CA LEU A 76 9.47 0.72 -5.28
C LEU A 76 8.72 0.37 -3.99
N SER A 77 7.51 -0.16 -4.10
CA SER A 77 6.73 -0.63 -2.95
C SER A 77 7.38 -1.84 -2.27
N THR A 78 7.98 -2.75 -3.02
CA THR A 78 8.72 -3.90 -2.48
C THR A 78 9.90 -3.44 -1.62
N ARG A 79 10.60 -2.40 -2.04
CA ARG A 79 11.69 -1.79 -1.26
C ARG A 79 11.18 -1.17 0.04
N LEU A 80 10.06 -0.44 -0.03
CA LEU A 80 9.37 0.09 1.15
C LEU A 80 8.92 -1.03 2.09
N ASP A 81 8.37 -2.11 1.55
CA ASP A 81 7.88 -3.26 2.30
C ASP A 81 8.99 -3.91 3.14
N TYR A 82 10.19 -4.04 2.58
CA TYR A 82 11.34 -4.55 3.34
C TYR A 82 11.54 -3.76 4.64
N TYR A 83 11.65 -2.43 4.57
CA TYR A 83 11.87 -1.60 5.75
C TYR A 83 10.66 -1.57 6.70
N TYR A 84 9.45 -1.59 6.13
CA TYR A 84 8.23 -1.66 6.92
C TYR A 84 8.16 -2.93 7.77
N TYR A 85 8.52 -4.09 7.21
CA TYR A 85 8.48 -5.36 7.92
C TYR A 85 9.66 -5.57 8.88
N GLN A 86 10.79 -4.93 8.66
CA GLN A 86 11.88 -4.90 9.64
C GLN A 86 11.47 -4.17 10.94
N GLY A 87 10.63 -3.16 10.85
CA GLY A 87 9.98 -2.50 11.98
C GLY A 87 10.90 -1.65 12.87
N ASN A 88 12.16 -1.43 12.50
CA ASN A 88 13.15 -0.76 13.32
C ASN A 88 13.87 0.43 12.66
N ASN A 89 13.42 0.83 11.48
CA ASN A 89 14.05 1.93 10.73
C ASN A 89 12.98 2.88 10.16
N GLU A 90 12.54 3.81 11.01
CA GLU A 90 11.55 4.83 10.65
C GLU A 90 12.01 5.71 9.50
N ASP A 91 13.26 6.17 9.52
CA ASP A 91 13.78 7.06 8.48
C ASP A 91 13.70 6.42 7.10
N SER A 92 14.01 5.12 7.01
CA SER A 92 13.88 4.37 5.77
C SER A 92 12.42 4.18 5.35
N VAL A 93 11.49 3.94 6.28
CA VAL A 93 10.06 3.86 5.99
C VAL A 93 9.55 5.19 5.45
N VAL A 94 9.87 6.31 6.10
CA VAL A 94 9.51 7.66 5.67
C VAL A 94 10.08 7.96 4.28
N PHE A 95 11.38 7.72 4.09
CA PHE A 95 12.05 7.98 2.83
C PHE A 95 11.46 7.18 1.67
N HIS A 96 11.30 5.86 1.82
CA HIS A 96 10.78 5.02 0.75
C HIS A 96 9.28 5.22 0.51
N THR A 97 8.50 5.58 1.52
CA THR A 97 7.12 6.05 1.33
C THR A 97 7.08 7.26 0.41
N SER A 98 7.94 8.25 0.65
CA SER A 98 8.00 9.46 -0.20
C SER A 98 8.39 9.13 -1.64
N LYS A 99 9.29 8.16 -1.86
CA LYS A 99 9.68 7.71 -3.21
C LYS A 99 8.52 7.04 -3.95
N VAL A 100 7.77 6.15 -3.30
CA VAL A 100 6.58 5.54 -3.90
C VAL A 100 5.54 6.61 -4.22
N LYS A 101 5.24 7.52 -3.28
CA LYS A 101 4.28 8.60 -3.48
C LYS A 101 4.66 9.51 -4.65
N GLN A 102 5.92 9.92 -4.72
CA GLN A 102 6.40 10.77 -5.80
C GLN A 102 6.21 10.09 -7.16
N PHE A 103 6.70 8.86 -7.33
CA PHE A 103 6.58 8.12 -8.58
C PHE A 103 5.11 7.87 -8.95
N ALA A 104 4.28 7.46 -8.00
CA ALA A 104 2.87 7.20 -8.22
C ALA A 104 2.09 8.47 -8.60
N LYS A 105 2.45 9.63 -8.06
CA LYS A 105 1.86 10.93 -8.43
C LYS A 105 2.25 11.32 -9.86
N GLU A 106 3.53 11.22 -10.20
CA GLU A 106 4.05 11.51 -11.54
C GLU A 106 3.48 10.58 -12.63
N THR A 107 3.16 9.35 -12.28
CA THR A 107 2.63 8.34 -13.22
C THR A 107 1.11 8.13 -13.11
N LEU A 108 0.42 9.00 -12.37
CA LEU A 108 -1.04 8.97 -12.19
C LEU A 108 -1.57 7.63 -11.67
N GLN A 109 -0.94 7.11 -10.63
CA GLN A 109 -1.29 5.84 -9.99
C GLN A 109 -1.74 6.05 -8.54
N PRO A 110 -2.95 6.56 -8.28
CA PRO A 110 -3.42 6.92 -6.94
C PRO A 110 -3.46 5.72 -5.98
N LYS A 111 -3.68 4.51 -6.48
CA LYS A 111 -3.67 3.30 -5.67
C LYS A 111 -2.34 3.11 -4.94
N TYR A 112 -1.21 3.24 -5.62
CA TYR A 112 0.12 3.09 -4.99
C TYR A 112 0.47 4.28 -4.12
N TYR A 113 0.06 5.48 -4.50
CA TYR A 113 0.23 6.69 -3.71
C TYR A 113 -0.40 6.56 -2.31
N TYR A 114 -1.69 6.26 -2.25
CA TYR A 114 -2.42 6.14 -0.99
C TYR A 114 -2.10 4.86 -0.23
N PHE A 115 -1.80 3.76 -0.92
CA PHE A 115 -1.32 2.54 -0.28
C PHE A 115 -0.03 2.78 0.51
N ALA A 116 0.97 3.42 -0.09
CA ALA A 116 2.24 3.71 0.58
C ALA A 116 2.02 4.61 1.81
N TRP A 117 1.15 5.60 1.69
CA TRP A 117 0.85 6.51 2.80
C TRP A 117 0.06 5.80 3.92
N ALA A 118 -1.08 5.20 3.59
CA ALA A 118 -1.97 4.56 4.56
C ALA A 118 -1.40 3.26 5.12
N ASN A 119 -1.10 2.30 4.23
CA ASN A 119 -0.83 0.91 4.61
C ASN A 119 0.65 0.65 4.89
N ARG A 120 1.51 1.63 4.77
CA ARG A 120 2.91 1.55 5.17
C ARG A 120 3.26 2.60 6.21
N LEU A 121 3.27 3.88 5.87
CA LEU A 121 3.69 4.92 6.82
C LEU A 121 2.74 5.03 8.02
N ILE A 122 1.46 5.21 7.79
CA ILE A 122 0.48 5.39 8.88
C ILE A 122 0.38 4.12 9.73
N LEU A 123 0.30 2.94 9.10
CA LEU A 123 0.32 1.68 9.83
C LEU A 123 1.62 1.45 10.59
N TYR A 124 2.76 1.90 10.08
CA TYR A 124 4.02 1.84 10.83
C TYR A 124 3.93 2.61 12.14
N TYR A 125 3.42 3.84 12.11
CA TYR A 125 3.21 4.62 13.33
C TYR A 125 2.22 3.95 14.27
N LEU A 126 1.14 3.39 13.73
CA LEU A 126 0.13 2.72 14.52
C LEU A 126 0.69 1.45 15.21
N LYS A 127 1.44 0.62 14.50
CA LYS A 127 2.07 -0.60 15.02
C LYS A 127 3.18 -0.32 16.03
N THR A 128 3.83 0.83 15.95
CA THR A 128 4.86 1.26 16.91
C THR A 128 4.31 2.06 18.08
N GLY A 129 2.97 2.05 18.28
CA GLY A 129 2.31 2.67 19.43
C GLY A 129 2.14 4.19 19.34
N ARG A 130 2.42 4.78 18.18
CA ARG A 130 2.34 6.23 17.96
C ARG A 130 1.04 6.63 17.26
N SER A 131 -0.08 6.26 17.89
CA SER A 131 -1.43 6.46 17.32
C SER A 131 -1.78 7.93 17.04
N ASN A 132 -1.21 8.89 17.79
CA ASN A 132 -1.45 10.31 17.53
C ASN A 132 -0.75 10.80 16.27
N ILE A 133 0.46 10.30 15.98
CA ILE A 133 1.16 10.61 14.72
C ILE A 133 0.43 9.95 13.55
N ALA A 134 -0.02 8.70 13.73
CA ALA A 134 -0.83 8.00 12.74
C ALA A 134 -2.11 8.79 12.39
N LEU A 135 -2.82 9.29 13.41
CA LEU A 135 -4.03 10.10 13.22
C LEU A 135 -3.73 11.39 12.47
N TYR A 136 -2.68 12.12 12.86
CA TYR A 136 -2.27 13.35 12.19
C TYR A 136 -1.98 13.14 10.70
N GLU A 137 -1.23 12.09 10.37
CA GLU A 137 -0.95 11.74 8.97
C GLU A 137 -2.22 11.30 8.22
N ALA A 138 -3.12 10.56 8.86
CA ALA A 138 -4.39 10.16 8.27
C ALA A 138 -5.32 11.37 7.99
N GLU A 139 -5.35 12.36 8.87
CA GLU A 139 -6.11 13.61 8.66
C GLU A 139 -5.54 14.43 7.49
N LYS A 140 -4.22 14.51 7.36
CA LYS A 140 -3.57 15.14 6.18
C LYS A 140 -3.95 14.43 4.89
N MET A 141 -3.88 13.09 4.89
CA MET A 141 -4.22 12.28 3.73
C MET A 141 -5.70 12.45 3.35
N LEU A 142 -6.59 12.47 4.33
CA LEU A 142 -8.03 12.68 4.12
C LEU A 142 -8.30 14.05 3.46
N LYS A 143 -7.65 15.09 3.97
CA LYS A 143 -7.79 16.45 3.40
C LYS A 143 -7.34 16.47 1.94
N GLU A 144 -6.19 15.89 1.62
CA GLU A 144 -5.68 15.83 0.24
C GLU A 144 -6.63 15.04 -0.67
N ALA A 145 -7.13 13.88 -0.23
CA ALA A 145 -8.06 13.06 -0.99
C ALA A 145 -9.41 13.77 -1.24
N GLN A 146 -9.88 14.56 -0.28
CA GLN A 146 -11.09 15.38 -0.42
C GLN A 146 -10.88 16.54 -1.40
N GLU A 147 -9.77 17.26 -1.30
CA GLU A 147 -9.43 18.38 -2.19
C GLU A 147 -9.27 17.92 -3.65
N GLU A 148 -8.76 16.73 -3.87
CA GLU A 148 -8.58 16.13 -5.20
C GLU A 148 -9.81 15.35 -5.70
N ASP A 149 -10.87 15.25 -4.90
CA ASP A 149 -12.05 14.37 -5.15
C ASP A 149 -11.64 12.93 -5.54
N ASN A 150 -10.63 12.41 -4.85
CA ASN A 150 -10.01 11.14 -5.17
C ASN A 150 -10.68 9.98 -4.44
N LYS A 151 -11.59 9.29 -5.12
CA LYS A 151 -12.34 8.15 -4.54
C LYS A 151 -11.43 7.05 -3.99
N THR A 152 -10.34 6.71 -4.69
CA THR A 152 -9.36 5.73 -4.22
C THR A 152 -8.71 6.19 -2.92
N GLY A 153 -8.31 7.46 -2.84
CA GLY A 153 -7.76 8.06 -1.64
C GLY A 153 -8.73 8.06 -0.48
N LEU A 154 -9.99 8.41 -0.71
CA LEU A 154 -11.03 8.38 0.32
C LEU A 154 -11.24 6.98 0.90
N LEU A 155 -11.23 5.94 0.06
CA LEU A 155 -11.33 4.55 0.52
C LEU A 155 -10.17 4.18 1.46
N TYR A 156 -8.94 4.50 1.09
CA TYR A 156 -7.78 4.28 1.98
C TYR A 156 -7.89 5.07 3.27
N CYS A 157 -8.36 6.32 3.21
CA CYS A 157 -8.55 7.16 4.39
C CYS A 157 -9.59 6.58 5.35
N TYR A 158 -10.75 6.20 4.87
CA TYR A 158 -11.82 5.67 5.71
C TYR A 158 -11.40 4.35 6.37
N ASN A 159 -10.72 3.49 5.62
CA ASN A 159 -10.18 2.24 6.15
C ASN A 159 -9.16 2.48 7.27
N ILE A 160 -8.15 3.32 7.03
CA ILE A 160 -7.11 3.57 8.04
C ILE A 160 -7.65 4.32 9.26
N MET A 161 -8.60 5.26 9.09
CA MET A 161 -9.27 5.93 10.19
C MET A 161 -10.01 4.94 11.09
N SER A 162 -10.73 3.98 10.51
CA SER A 162 -11.42 2.95 11.29
C SER A 162 -10.44 2.10 12.11
N GLN A 163 -9.28 1.76 11.55
CA GLN A 163 -8.24 1.01 12.26
C GLN A 163 -7.63 1.81 13.42
N ILE A 164 -7.33 3.10 13.20
CA ILE A 164 -6.78 3.99 14.24
C ILE A 164 -7.75 4.07 15.42
N TYR A 165 -9.03 4.34 15.18
CA TYR A 165 -10.03 4.47 16.24
C TYR A 165 -10.34 3.14 16.92
N THR A 166 -10.26 2.00 16.20
CA THR A 166 -10.34 0.67 16.82
C THR A 166 -9.19 0.47 17.84
N ILE A 167 -7.96 0.79 17.48
CA ILE A 167 -6.81 0.65 18.37
C ILE A 167 -6.89 1.63 19.56
N LYS A 168 -7.46 2.80 19.35
CA LYS A 168 -7.71 3.78 20.45
C LYS A 168 -8.91 3.42 21.32
N ASN A 169 -9.61 2.31 21.06
CA ASN A 169 -10.83 1.86 21.75
C ASN A 169 -12.02 2.85 21.62
N PHE A 170 -12.11 3.57 20.52
CA PHE A 170 -13.25 4.41 20.18
C PHE A 170 -14.16 3.70 19.17
N ASP A 171 -14.87 2.67 19.61
CA ASP A 171 -15.62 1.75 18.76
C ASP A 171 -16.72 2.43 17.93
N VAL A 172 -17.38 3.43 18.46
CA VAL A 172 -18.41 4.20 17.74
C VAL A 172 -17.80 4.92 16.55
N MET A 173 -16.71 5.67 16.79
CA MET A 173 -16.01 6.38 15.71
C MET A 173 -15.43 5.42 14.68
N ALA A 174 -14.86 4.29 15.11
CA ALA A 174 -14.37 3.25 14.22
C ALA A 174 -15.48 2.71 13.32
N SER A 175 -16.68 2.50 13.88
CA SER A 175 -17.86 2.04 13.14
C SER A 175 -18.34 3.08 12.12
N GLU A 176 -18.37 4.36 12.49
CA GLU A 176 -18.76 5.46 11.58
C GLU A 176 -17.81 5.56 10.37
N TRP A 177 -16.50 5.44 10.56
CA TRP A 177 -15.55 5.44 9.45
C TRP A 177 -15.70 4.21 8.55
N ARG A 178 -15.99 3.05 9.12
CA ARG A 178 -16.26 1.82 8.37
C ARG A 178 -17.53 1.92 7.55
N GLN A 179 -18.57 2.58 8.09
CA GLN A 179 -19.82 2.83 7.37
C GLN A 179 -19.59 3.76 6.16
N LYS A 180 -18.77 4.81 6.30
CA LYS A 180 -18.40 5.68 5.17
C LYS A 180 -17.65 4.93 4.06
N GLU A 181 -16.79 3.97 4.42
CA GLU A 181 -16.11 3.11 3.45
C GLU A 181 -17.10 2.26 2.65
N ILE A 182 -18.09 1.66 3.33
CA ILE A 182 -19.15 0.86 2.70
C ILE A 182 -19.97 1.74 1.74
N GLU A 183 -20.47 2.88 2.19
CA GLU A 183 -21.28 3.81 1.38
C GLU A 183 -20.55 4.31 0.12
N LEU A 184 -19.23 4.44 0.19
CA LEU A 184 -18.44 4.85 -0.96
C LEU A 184 -18.24 3.73 -2.00
N THR A 185 -18.44 2.47 -1.61
CA THR A 185 -18.29 1.29 -2.48
C THR A 185 -19.60 0.81 -3.12
N GLU A 186 -20.74 1.24 -2.61
CA GLU A 186 -22.08 0.99 -3.20
C GLU A 186 -22.36 1.92 -4.40
#